data_625d7a6d80311b2ed04599219a9334a8
#
_entry.id   625d7a6d80311b2ed04599219a9334a8
#
_cell.length_a   1.000
_cell.length_b   1.000
_cell.length_c   1.000
_cell.angle_alpha   90.00
_cell.angle_beta   90.00
_cell.angle_gamma   90.00
#
_symmetry.space_group_name_H-M   'P 1'
#
loop_
_entity.id
_entity.type
_entity.pdbx_description
1 polymer ?
#
loop_
_entity_poly.entity_id
_entity_poly.type
_entity_poly.pdbx_seq_one_letter_code
_entity_poly.pdbx_strand_id
1 'polypeptide(L)'
;MKTLIFSTAALMLVGILGFGIQGAWSDSDHMKRLSTGVAPVTNPLYQEECGSCHLAYPPGLLPAASWQGIMSGLDDHFGDNAELDSDVLQQLSNHLASNSAEMSAYRRSQAIMSSLRNSRTPPLRITELSYFAHEHREIPKRIIELPEVGSLSQCNACHRYAEQGSFSEDDIWIKGIGHWDD
;
A
#
# COMPACT_ATOMS: atom_id res chain seq x y z
N MET A 1 58.56 61.62 18.12
CA MET A 1 57.97 60.75 17.09
C MET A 1 57.18 59.68 17.81
N LYS A 2 55.85 59.72 17.73
CA LYS A 2 54.92 58.80 18.42
C LYS A 2 54.32 57.91 17.35
N THR A 3 54.66 56.64 17.41
CA THR A 3 54.09 55.60 16.52
C THR A 3 52.76 55.11 17.10
N LEU A 4 51.66 55.29 16.36
CA LEU A 4 50.36 54.75 16.66
C LEU A 4 50.27 53.28 16.11
N ILE A 5 49.95 52.36 16.98
CA ILE A 5 49.63 50.95 16.64
C ILE A 5 48.14 50.82 16.52
N PHE A 6 47.64 50.59 15.30
CA PHE A 6 46.24 50.25 15.07
C PHE A 6 46.04 48.74 15.29
N SER A 7 45.22 48.42 16.31
CA SER A 7 44.76 47.07 16.58
C SER A 7 43.51 46.80 15.76
N THR A 8 43.60 45.86 14.82
CA THR A 8 42.47 45.37 14.05
C THR A 8 41.80 44.25 14.81
N ALA A 9 40.63 44.49 15.39
CA ALA A 9 39.77 43.46 15.94
C ALA A 9 39.03 42.72 14.79
N ALA A 10 39.37 41.48 14.56
CA ALA A 10 38.64 40.60 13.64
C ALA A 10 37.37 40.07 14.32
N LEU A 11 36.20 40.50 13.84
CA LEU A 11 34.92 39.89 14.21
C LEU A 11 34.82 38.50 13.55
N MET A 12 34.87 37.45 14.33
CA MET A 12 34.47 36.11 13.94
C MET A 12 32.95 36.02 14.00
N LEU A 13 32.28 36.08 12.82
CA LEU A 13 30.90 35.68 12.66
C LEU A 13 30.79 34.16 12.73
N VAL A 14 30.30 33.63 13.84
CA VAL A 14 29.94 32.24 14.00
C VAL A 14 28.62 32.04 13.26
N GLY A 15 28.71 31.51 12.05
CA GLY A 15 27.55 31.00 11.31
C GLY A 15 26.98 29.73 11.97
N ILE A 16 25.91 29.87 12.74
CA ILE A 16 25.14 28.72 13.18
C ILE A 16 24.37 28.21 11.97
N LEU A 17 24.93 27.24 11.28
CA LEU A 17 24.24 26.47 10.26
C LEU A 17 23.17 25.63 10.95
N GLY A 18 21.92 25.95 10.66
CA GLY A 18 20.76 25.18 11.07
C GLY A 18 20.75 23.80 10.44
N PHE A 19 21.40 22.85 11.08
CA PHE A 19 21.16 21.42 10.86
C PHE A 19 20.05 20.97 11.82
N GLY A 20 18.82 20.77 11.33
CA GLY A 20 17.88 20.18 12.26
C GLY A 20 16.40 20.14 11.93
N ILE A 21 15.93 20.26 10.68
CA ILE A 21 14.47 20.14 10.43
C ILE A 21 14.11 19.13 9.32
N GLN A 22 15.05 18.49 8.66
CA GLN A 22 14.72 17.56 7.57
C GLN A 22 14.38 16.14 8.03
N GLY A 23 14.73 15.72 9.24
CA GLY A 23 14.46 14.38 9.75
C GLY A 23 13.04 14.16 10.27
N ALA A 24 12.38 15.20 10.82
CA ALA A 24 11.09 15.06 11.50
C ALA A 24 9.91 14.82 10.55
N TRP A 25 9.98 15.30 9.32
CA TRP A 25 8.91 15.11 8.31
C TRP A 25 8.92 13.69 7.74
N SER A 26 10.10 13.10 7.55
CA SER A 26 10.24 11.74 7.03
C SER A 26 9.65 10.69 7.98
N ASP A 27 9.83 10.85 9.29
CA ASP A 27 9.32 9.91 10.29
C ASP A 27 7.80 9.96 10.43
N SER A 28 7.21 11.15 10.36
CA SER A 28 5.75 11.32 10.45
C SER A 28 5.04 10.74 9.23
N ASP A 29 5.58 10.93 8.02
CA ASP A 29 5.02 10.35 6.80
C ASP A 29 5.18 8.84 6.75
N HIS A 30 6.28 8.31 7.26
CA HIS A 30 6.48 6.87 7.40
C HIS A 30 5.48 6.26 8.38
N MET A 31 5.30 6.88 9.55
CA MET A 31 4.31 6.44 10.55
C MET A 31 2.88 6.52 10.03
N LYS A 32 2.54 7.54 9.27
CA LYS A 32 1.21 7.67 8.62
C LYS A 32 1.00 6.53 7.63
N ARG A 33 1.95 6.23 6.76
CA ARG A 33 1.88 5.10 5.82
C ARG A 33 1.72 3.75 6.52
N LEU A 34 2.49 3.50 7.57
CA LEU A 34 2.33 2.29 8.39
C LEU A 34 0.95 2.19 9.07
N SER A 35 0.26 3.31 9.28
CA SER A 35 -1.06 3.31 9.92
C SER A 35 -2.23 3.16 8.94
N THR A 36 -2.11 3.70 7.74
CA THR A 36 -3.24 3.82 6.79
C THR A 36 -3.10 2.96 5.55
N GLY A 37 -1.99 2.26 5.37
CA GLY A 37 -1.68 1.53 4.15
C GLY A 37 -1.10 0.15 4.35
N VAL A 38 -0.57 -0.36 3.25
CA VAL A 38 0.25 -1.55 3.12
C VAL A 38 1.53 -1.20 2.37
N ALA A 39 2.52 -2.10 2.32
CA ALA A 39 3.70 -1.89 1.51
C ALA A 39 3.31 -1.69 0.03
N PRO A 40 3.84 -0.65 -0.65
CA PRO A 40 3.58 -0.44 -2.07
C PRO A 40 4.16 -1.58 -2.92
N VAL A 41 3.56 -1.82 -4.08
CA VAL A 41 4.09 -2.78 -5.05
C VAL A 41 5.28 -2.15 -5.77
N THR A 42 6.45 -2.77 -5.66
CA THR A 42 7.70 -2.27 -6.28
C THR A 42 8.36 -3.30 -7.20
N ASN A 43 7.83 -4.52 -7.29
CA ASN A 43 8.36 -5.55 -8.17
C ASN A 43 7.82 -5.34 -9.60
N PRO A 44 8.67 -5.00 -10.59
CA PRO A 44 8.21 -4.70 -11.95
C PRO A 44 7.60 -5.93 -12.66
N LEU A 45 8.13 -7.13 -12.43
CA LEU A 45 7.58 -8.36 -13.00
C LEU A 45 6.17 -8.62 -12.47
N TYR A 46 5.95 -8.42 -11.15
CA TYR A 46 4.63 -8.56 -10.55
C TYR A 46 3.63 -7.52 -11.09
N GLN A 47 4.09 -6.28 -11.30
CA GLN A 47 3.26 -5.20 -11.89
C GLN A 47 2.91 -5.51 -13.35
N GLU A 48 3.84 -6.05 -14.13
CA GLU A 48 3.63 -6.42 -15.52
C GLU A 48 2.62 -7.57 -15.65
N GLU A 49 2.85 -8.68 -14.96
CA GLU A 49 2.06 -9.89 -15.11
C GLU A 49 0.66 -9.77 -14.46
N CYS A 50 0.58 -9.27 -13.24
CA CYS A 50 -0.67 -9.20 -12.49
C CYS A 50 -1.39 -7.86 -12.66
N GLY A 51 -0.67 -6.79 -13.04
CA GLY A 51 -1.21 -5.45 -13.24
C GLY A 51 -1.82 -5.21 -14.62
N SER A 52 -1.72 -6.16 -15.53
CA SER A 52 -2.20 -6.03 -16.92
C SER A 52 -3.74 -5.99 -17.04
N CYS A 53 -4.48 -6.63 -16.11
CA CYS A 53 -5.93 -6.73 -16.14
C CYS A 53 -6.60 -5.91 -15.03
N HIS A 54 -6.00 -5.82 -13.86
CA HIS A 54 -6.49 -5.06 -12.72
C HIS A 54 -5.31 -4.50 -11.90
N LEU A 55 -5.59 -3.75 -10.84
CA LEU A 55 -4.54 -3.33 -9.92
C LEU A 55 -3.70 -4.53 -9.45
N ALA A 56 -2.37 -4.47 -9.62
CA ALA A 56 -1.48 -5.43 -8.96
C ALA A 56 -1.63 -5.23 -7.44
N TYR A 57 -2.43 -6.08 -6.81
CA TYR A 57 -2.76 -5.91 -5.39
C TYR A 57 -1.51 -6.02 -4.51
N PRO A 58 -1.28 -5.08 -3.59
CA PRO A 58 -0.18 -5.19 -2.64
C PRO A 58 -0.17 -6.55 -1.91
N PRO A 59 0.94 -7.28 -1.90
CA PRO A 59 1.01 -8.61 -1.28
C PRO A 59 0.60 -8.64 0.19
N GLY A 60 0.82 -7.51 0.91
CA GLY A 60 0.41 -7.34 2.31
C GLY A 60 -1.10 -7.29 2.56
N LEU A 61 -1.95 -7.41 1.54
CA LEU A 61 -3.41 -7.49 1.67
C LEU A 61 -3.92 -8.92 1.89
N LEU A 62 -3.09 -9.94 1.65
CA LEU A 62 -3.47 -11.34 1.87
C LEU A 62 -2.35 -12.11 2.58
N PRO A 63 -2.69 -13.17 3.35
CA PRO A 63 -1.70 -14.09 3.91
C PRO A 63 -1.05 -14.94 2.82
N ALA A 64 0.15 -15.47 3.10
CA ALA A 64 0.89 -16.34 2.18
C ALA A 64 0.08 -17.56 1.71
N ALA A 65 -0.73 -18.14 2.58
CA ALA A 65 -1.58 -19.27 2.23
C ALA A 65 -2.64 -18.92 1.17
N SER A 66 -3.21 -17.69 1.20
CA SER A 66 -4.12 -17.20 0.16
C SER A 66 -3.38 -17.01 -1.16
N TRP A 67 -2.21 -16.38 -1.13
CA TRP A 67 -1.39 -16.20 -2.32
C TRP A 67 -0.99 -17.55 -2.94
N GLN A 68 -0.59 -18.52 -2.12
CA GLN A 68 -0.29 -19.87 -2.60
C GLN A 68 -1.50 -20.52 -3.27
N GLY A 69 -2.70 -20.36 -2.69
CA GLY A 69 -3.94 -20.86 -3.28
C GLY A 69 -4.23 -20.21 -4.65
N ILE A 70 -4.08 -18.89 -4.76
CA ILE A 70 -4.25 -18.15 -6.02
C ILE A 70 -3.23 -18.64 -7.07
N MET A 71 -1.94 -18.67 -6.71
CA MET A 71 -0.87 -19.04 -7.64
C MET A 71 -0.94 -20.51 -8.10
N SER A 72 -1.61 -21.37 -7.35
CA SER A 72 -1.82 -22.76 -7.74
C SER A 72 -3.06 -23.02 -8.61
N GLY A 73 -3.87 -22.00 -8.86
CA GLY A 73 -5.12 -22.07 -9.62
C GLY A 73 -5.23 -20.97 -10.68
N LEU A 74 -4.12 -20.55 -11.29
CA LEU A 74 -4.13 -19.48 -12.30
C LEU A 74 -4.79 -19.89 -13.62
N ASP A 75 -4.94 -21.17 -13.88
CA ASP A 75 -5.71 -21.72 -15.00
C ASP A 75 -7.21 -21.40 -14.92
N ASP A 76 -7.70 -21.18 -13.71
CA ASP A 76 -9.05 -20.65 -13.44
C ASP A 76 -8.99 -19.52 -12.40
N HIS A 77 -8.38 -18.41 -12.78
CA HIS A 77 -8.26 -17.22 -11.93
C HIS A 77 -9.58 -16.48 -11.85
N PHE A 78 -10.50 -17.02 -11.03
CA PHE A 78 -11.84 -16.46 -10.82
C PHE A 78 -12.71 -16.37 -12.09
N GLY A 79 -12.49 -17.26 -13.04
CA GLY A 79 -13.22 -17.35 -14.30
C GLY A 79 -12.39 -16.98 -15.53
N ASP A 80 -11.19 -16.43 -15.33
CA ASP A 80 -10.25 -16.09 -16.40
C ASP A 80 -8.99 -16.96 -16.33
N ASN A 81 -8.32 -17.17 -17.44
CA ASN A 81 -7.01 -17.83 -17.48
C ASN A 81 -5.91 -16.77 -17.29
N ALA A 82 -5.10 -16.95 -16.23
CA ALA A 82 -3.95 -16.12 -15.91
C ALA A 82 -2.66 -16.98 -15.76
N GLU A 83 -2.57 -18.09 -16.48
CA GLU A 83 -1.38 -18.97 -16.46
C GLU A 83 -0.11 -18.20 -16.82
N LEU A 84 0.97 -18.56 -16.15
CA LEU A 84 2.30 -17.97 -16.32
C LEU A 84 3.30 -19.08 -16.70
N ASP A 85 4.38 -18.67 -17.35
CA ASP A 85 5.53 -19.57 -17.51
C ASP A 85 6.05 -20.03 -16.15
N SER A 86 6.52 -21.28 -16.07
CA SER A 86 6.91 -21.92 -14.80
C SER A 86 7.92 -21.12 -13.97
N ASP A 87 8.88 -20.48 -14.63
CA ASP A 87 9.93 -19.69 -13.99
C ASP A 87 9.37 -18.39 -13.41
N VAL A 88 8.45 -17.76 -14.13
CA VAL A 88 7.74 -16.55 -13.69
C VAL A 88 6.81 -16.89 -12.53
N LEU A 89 6.05 -17.97 -12.65
CA LEU A 89 5.18 -18.49 -11.58
C LEU A 89 5.96 -18.70 -10.28
N GLN A 90 7.12 -19.34 -10.35
CA GLN A 90 7.94 -19.58 -9.15
C GLN A 90 8.48 -18.28 -8.55
N GLN A 91 8.99 -17.36 -9.38
CA GLN A 91 9.51 -16.07 -8.93
C GLN A 91 8.42 -15.26 -8.24
N LEU A 92 7.23 -15.16 -8.84
CA LEU A 92 6.12 -14.40 -8.28
C LEU A 92 5.52 -15.06 -7.05
N SER A 93 5.42 -16.39 -7.00
CA SER A 93 4.99 -17.12 -5.79
C SER A 93 5.91 -16.83 -4.60
N ASN A 94 7.23 -16.84 -4.82
CA ASN A 94 8.21 -16.48 -3.78
C ASN A 94 8.10 -15.02 -3.36
N HIS A 95 7.91 -14.11 -4.32
CA HIS A 95 7.72 -12.69 -4.05
C HIS A 95 6.48 -12.44 -3.18
N LEU A 96 5.34 -13.01 -3.55
CA LEU A 96 4.07 -12.88 -2.85
C LEU A 96 4.14 -13.43 -1.42
N ALA A 97 4.72 -14.63 -1.24
CA ALA A 97 4.90 -15.22 0.07
C ALA A 97 5.81 -14.38 0.98
N SER A 98 6.91 -13.86 0.44
CA SER A 98 7.89 -13.06 1.21
C SER A 98 7.39 -11.66 1.57
N ASN A 99 6.34 -11.17 0.93
CA ASN A 99 5.76 -9.85 1.14
C ASN A 99 4.30 -9.90 1.61
N SER A 100 3.81 -11.09 1.99
CA SER A 100 2.46 -11.34 2.46
C SER A 100 2.11 -10.59 3.75
N ALA A 101 0.84 -10.61 4.14
CA ALA A 101 0.34 -9.83 5.28
C ALA A 101 1.06 -10.15 6.60
N GLU A 102 1.41 -11.42 6.86
CA GLU A 102 2.15 -11.85 8.04
C GLU A 102 3.61 -11.38 8.07
N MET A 103 4.19 -11.09 6.90
CA MET A 103 5.56 -10.58 6.77
C MET A 103 5.63 -9.05 6.84
N SER A 104 4.48 -8.39 6.85
CA SER A 104 4.37 -6.94 6.76
C SER A 104 4.33 -6.28 8.15
N ALA A 105 5.09 -5.19 8.35
CA ALA A 105 5.03 -4.34 9.53
C ALA A 105 3.90 -3.29 9.46
N TYR A 106 3.20 -3.18 8.35
CA TYR A 106 2.12 -2.21 8.17
C TYR A 106 0.89 -2.59 8.99
N ARG A 107 0.25 -1.60 9.64
CA ARG A 107 -0.88 -1.83 10.54
C ARG A 107 -2.08 -2.48 9.85
N ARG A 108 -2.36 -2.14 8.60
CA ARG A 108 -3.46 -2.74 7.84
C ARG A 108 -3.23 -4.24 7.62
N SER A 109 -2.02 -4.63 7.21
CA SER A 109 -1.64 -6.04 7.12
C SER A 109 -1.80 -6.77 8.45
N GLN A 110 -1.38 -6.16 9.56
CA GLN A 110 -1.52 -6.72 10.90
C GLN A 110 -3.00 -6.84 11.34
N ALA A 111 -3.84 -5.88 10.97
CA ALA A 111 -5.29 -5.93 11.24
C ALA A 111 -5.96 -7.06 10.44
N ILE A 112 -5.59 -7.24 9.18
CA ILE A 112 -6.03 -8.35 8.34
C ILE A 112 -5.66 -9.69 9.00
N MET A 113 -4.40 -9.88 9.39
CA MET A 113 -3.96 -11.10 10.07
C MET A 113 -4.71 -11.34 11.38
N SER A 114 -5.00 -10.27 12.13
CA SER A 114 -5.79 -10.35 13.36
C SER A 114 -7.22 -10.82 13.10
N SER A 115 -7.84 -10.38 12.00
CA SER A 115 -9.18 -10.78 11.62
C SER A 115 -9.28 -12.26 11.20
N LEU A 116 -8.16 -12.87 10.80
CA LEU A 116 -8.08 -14.25 10.33
C LEU A 116 -7.73 -15.27 11.43
N ARG A 117 -7.50 -14.85 12.68
CA ARG A 117 -7.03 -15.75 13.77
C ARG A 117 -7.90 -16.99 13.99
N ASN A 118 -9.19 -16.88 13.73
CA ASN A 118 -10.15 -17.98 13.92
C ASN A 118 -10.55 -18.63 12.59
N SER A 119 -9.97 -18.20 11.47
CA SER A 119 -10.24 -18.78 10.16
C SER A 119 -9.40 -20.04 9.98
N ARG A 120 -10.05 -21.15 9.62
CA ARG A 120 -9.35 -22.40 9.29
C ARG A 120 -8.72 -22.35 7.90
N THR A 121 -9.35 -21.66 6.98
CA THR A 121 -8.88 -21.46 5.61
C THR A 121 -9.06 -20.00 5.27
N PRO A 122 -7.98 -19.25 5.03
CA PRO A 122 -8.10 -17.87 4.65
C PRO A 122 -8.73 -17.75 3.24
N PRO A 123 -9.53 -16.72 2.98
CA PRO A 123 -10.17 -16.53 1.68
C PRO A 123 -9.13 -16.20 0.61
N LEU A 124 -9.42 -16.52 -0.64
CA LEU A 124 -8.60 -16.17 -1.81
C LEU A 124 -8.88 -14.76 -2.31
N ARG A 125 -10.07 -14.23 -2.04
CA ARG A 125 -10.46 -12.87 -2.45
C ARG A 125 -10.26 -11.88 -1.29
N ILE A 126 -9.62 -10.75 -1.56
CA ILE A 126 -9.47 -9.64 -0.59
C ILE A 126 -10.84 -9.18 -0.09
N THR A 127 -11.83 -9.13 -0.98
CA THR A 127 -13.20 -8.70 -0.67
C THR A 127 -13.96 -9.66 0.26
N GLU A 128 -13.48 -10.89 0.45
CA GLU A 128 -14.06 -11.89 1.36
C GLU A 128 -13.42 -11.84 2.77
N LEU A 129 -12.37 -11.04 2.97
CA LEU A 129 -11.80 -10.82 4.30
C LEU A 129 -12.82 -10.14 5.21
N SER A 130 -12.99 -10.66 6.43
CA SER A 130 -13.86 -10.02 7.42
C SER A 130 -13.41 -8.59 7.77
N TYR A 131 -12.12 -8.35 7.73
CA TYR A 131 -11.55 -7.00 7.84
C TYR A 131 -12.06 -6.10 6.71
N PHE A 132 -11.94 -6.54 5.44
CA PHE A 132 -12.41 -5.78 4.29
C PHE A 132 -13.91 -5.49 4.37
N ALA A 133 -14.73 -6.50 4.67
CA ALA A 133 -16.17 -6.36 4.80
C ALA A 133 -16.56 -5.36 5.90
N HIS A 134 -15.78 -5.31 6.99
CA HIS A 134 -15.98 -4.34 8.07
C HIS A 134 -15.71 -2.90 7.63
N GLU A 135 -14.59 -2.66 6.98
CA GLU A 135 -14.19 -1.32 6.53
C GLU A 135 -15.14 -0.76 5.43
N HIS A 136 -15.75 -1.63 4.62
CA HIS A 136 -16.58 -1.22 3.48
C HIS A 136 -18.09 -1.39 3.71
N ARG A 137 -18.53 -1.71 4.94
CA ARG A 137 -19.93 -2.02 5.26
C ARG A 137 -20.91 -0.85 5.05
N GLU A 138 -20.40 0.37 5.11
CA GLU A 138 -21.22 1.60 5.03
C GLU A 138 -21.35 2.13 3.59
N ILE A 139 -20.60 1.55 2.63
CA ILE A 139 -20.66 1.97 1.23
C ILE A 139 -21.99 1.54 0.62
N PRO A 140 -22.85 2.47 0.18
CA PRO A 140 -24.12 2.14 -0.42
C PRO A 140 -23.94 1.39 -1.75
N LYS A 141 -24.79 0.39 -2.00
CA LYS A 141 -24.75 -0.42 -3.21
C LYS A 141 -24.75 0.41 -4.50
N ARG A 142 -25.52 1.52 -4.53
CA ARG A 142 -25.55 2.46 -5.66
C ARG A 142 -24.18 3.05 -6.03
N ILE A 143 -23.26 3.14 -5.08
CA ILE A 143 -21.88 3.63 -5.33
C ILE A 143 -21.05 2.53 -5.97
N ILE A 144 -21.18 1.29 -5.48
CA ILE A 144 -20.47 0.12 -6.02
C ILE A 144 -20.90 -0.17 -7.46
N GLU A 145 -22.18 0.06 -7.78
CA GLU A 145 -22.78 -0.19 -9.09
C GLU A 145 -22.54 0.94 -10.11
N LEU A 146 -21.86 2.02 -9.74
CA LEU A 146 -21.48 3.04 -10.71
C LEU A 146 -20.56 2.43 -11.79
N PRO A 147 -20.72 2.81 -13.06
CA PRO A 147 -19.85 2.34 -14.15
C PRO A 147 -18.37 2.62 -13.90
N GLU A 148 -18.05 3.69 -13.17
CA GLU A 148 -16.70 4.09 -12.81
C GLU A 148 -16.10 3.25 -11.67
N VAL A 149 -16.94 2.53 -10.91
CA VAL A 149 -16.52 1.65 -9.79
C VAL A 149 -16.61 0.19 -10.21
N GLY A 150 -17.78 -0.27 -10.64
CA GLY A 150 -18.04 -1.62 -11.15
C GLY A 150 -18.08 -2.70 -10.07
N SER A 151 -17.09 -2.75 -9.18
CA SER A 151 -17.06 -3.70 -8.07
C SER A 151 -16.10 -3.26 -6.96
N LEU A 152 -16.25 -3.86 -5.78
CA LEU A 152 -15.33 -3.63 -4.64
C LEU A 152 -13.91 -4.19 -4.86
N SER A 153 -13.67 -4.96 -5.93
CA SER A 153 -12.32 -5.39 -6.30
C SER A 153 -11.55 -4.30 -7.07
N GLN A 154 -12.22 -3.27 -7.57
CA GLN A 154 -11.59 -2.13 -8.23
C GLN A 154 -11.13 -1.09 -7.21
N CYS A 155 -10.14 -1.43 -6.38
CA CYS A 155 -9.68 -0.59 -5.28
C CYS A 155 -9.29 0.82 -5.71
N ASN A 156 -8.61 0.95 -6.86
CA ASN A 156 -8.18 2.21 -7.42
C ASN A 156 -9.32 3.09 -7.98
N ALA A 157 -10.53 2.55 -8.11
CA ALA A 157 -11.71 3.35 -8.47
C ALA A 157 -12.14 4.32 -7.35
N CYS A 158 -11.78 4.00 -6.10
CA CYS A 158 -12.05 4.82 -4.92
C CYS A 158 -10.75 5.28 -4.25
N HIS A 159 -9.79 4.39 -4.04
CA HIS A 159 -8.50 4.68 -3.40
C HIS A 159 -7.48 5.12 -4.45
N ARG A 160 -7.44 6.41 -4.75
CA ARG A 160 -6.57 6.99 -5.81
C ARG A 160 -5.07 6.74 -5.64
N TYR A 161 -4.63 6.36 -4.43
CA TYR A 161 -3.24 6.03 -4.12
C TYR A 161 -3.04 4.54 -3.78
N ALA A 162 -3.96 3.67 -4.22
CA ALA A 162 -3.87 2.23 -4.00
C ALA A 162 -2.56 1.62 -4.54
N GLU A 163 -2.08 2.09 -5.69
CA GLU A 163 -0.80 1.67 -6.28
C GLU A 163 0.41 2.02 -5.39
N GLN A 164 0.31 3.11 -4.63
CA GLN A 164 1.31 3.51 -3.63
C GLN A 164 1.09 2.85 -2.26
N GLY A 165 0.13 1.94 -2.16
CA GLY A 165 -0.21 1.23 -0.94
C GLY A 165 -1.02 2.05 0.07
N SER A 166 -1.53 3.25 -0.30
CA SER A 166 -2.40 4.05 0.57
C SER A 166 -3.86 3.66 0.37
N PHE A 167 -4.52 3.39 1.50
CA PHE A 167 -5.96 3.11 1.60
C PHE A 167 -6.58 3.99 2.69
N SER A 168 -6.08 5.23 2.83
CA SER A 168 -6.63 6.21 3.78
C SER A 168 -8.01 6.68 3.32
N GLU A 169 -8.93 6.86 4.24
CA GLU A 169 -10.24 7.46 4.02
C GLU A 169 -10.09 8.91 3.52
N ASP A 170 -9.12 9.66 4.03
CA ASP A 170 -8.80 11.03 3.58
C ASP A 170 -8.49 11.12 2.06
N ASP A 171 -8.13 10.00 1.44
CA ASP A 171 -7.69 9.94 0.04
C ASP A 171 -8.75 9.34 -0.90
N ILE A 172 -9.96 9.04 -0.41
CA ILE A 172 -11.03 8.49 -1.23
C ILE A 172 -11.53 9.53 -2.23
N TRP A 173 -11.52 9.14 -3.49
CA TRP A 173 -12.01 9.96 -4.59
C TRP A 173 -12.68 9.11 -5.65
N ILE A 174 -13.96 9.34 -5.87
CA ILE A 174 -14.75 8.60 -6.85
C ILE A 174 -15.01 9.49 -8.06
N LYS A 175 -14.69 8.99 -9.26
CA LYS A 175 -14.92 9.73 -10.50
C LYS A 175 -16.41 10.04 -10.66
N GLY A 176 -16.74 11.31 -10.92
CA GLY A 176 -18.12 11.78 -11.06
C GLY A 176 -18.82 12.14 -9.75
N ILE A 177 -18.24 11.77 -8.58
CA ILE A 177 -18.75 12.15 -7.25
C ILE A 177 -17.79 13.13 -6.57
N GLY A 178 -16.49 12.88 -6.63
CA GLY A 178 -15.49 13.68 -5.94
C GLY A 178 -14.96 12.98 -4.69
N HIS A 179 -14.54 13.75 -3.70
CA HIS A 179 -14.14 13.25 -2.39
C HIS A 179 -15.35 12.59 -1.69
N TRP A 180 -15.10 11.44 -1.09
CA TRP A 180 -16.11 10.68 -0.36
C TRP A 180 -15.74 10.59 1.11
N ASP A 181 -16.64 11.02 1.98
CA ASP A 181 -16.59 10.85 3.43
C ASP A 181 -17.75 9.93 3.84
N ASP A 182 -17.47 8.94 4.68
CA ASP A 182 -18.47 8.04 5.27
C ASP A 182 -19.20 8.70 6.45
#